data_86a33ea5b2a54e6ee4282533c49468b8
#
_entry.id   86a33ea5b2a54e6ee4282533c49468b8
#
_cell.length_a   1.000
_cell.length_b   1.000
_cell.length_c   1.000
_cell.angle_alpha   90.00
_cell.angle_beta   90.00
_cell.angle_gamma   90.00
#
_symmetry.space_group_name_H-M   'P 1'
#
loop_
_entity.id
_entity.type
_entity.pdbx_description
1 polymer ?
#
loop_
_entity_poly.entity_id
_entity_poly.type
_entity_poly.pdbx_seq_one_letter_code
_entity_poly.pdbx_strand_id
1 'polypeptide(L)'
;MTNTTVDKASIERFMKGQVACWNSGDREGFMAHYREMASEQLYIGYAGRSDPNTGWFIIEEMWDKHNAGFRLEVVETIINGNEVAVHHRNCIKGTDAVIESIETYRFEPGRLSVVYFLKAPAQAVELEQFRGFAAS
;
A
#
# COMPACT_ATOMS: atom_id res chain seq x y z
N MET A 1 -16.82 -27.64 5.61
CA MET A 1 -16.97 -26.52 4.70
C MET A 1 -15.79 -25.58 4.79
N THR A 2 -15.29 -25.22 3.67
CA THR A 2 -14.12 -24.37 3.61
C THR A 2 -14.49 -22.93 3.94
N ASN A 3 -13.72 -22.32 4.81
CA ASN A 3 -13.86 -20.91 5.08
C ASN A 3 -13.31 -20.11 3.91
N THR A 4 -14.16 -19.28 3.30
CA THR A 4 -13.77 -18.50 2.15
C THR A 4 -13.47 -17.05 2.49
N THR A 5 -13.40 -16.71 3.78
CA THR A 5 -13.10 -15.35 4.20
C THR A 5 -11.75 -15.31 4.89
N VAL A 6 -11.08 -14.15 4.76
CA VAL A 6 -9.86 -13.89 5.49
C VAL A 6 -10.27 -13.27 6.83
N ASP A 7 -9.72 -13.79 7.93
CA ASP A 7 -10.19 -13.34 9.23
C ASP A 7 -9.60 -11.97 9.61
N LYS A 8 -10.30 -11.32 10.56
CA LYS A 8 -9.94 -9.97 10.96
C LYS A 8 -8.55 -9.89 11.57
N ALA A 9 -8.16 -10.90 12.32
CA ALA A 9 -6.84 -10.90 12.96
C ALA A 9 -5.72 -10.93 11.92
N SER A 10 -5.89 -11.71 10.85
CA SER A 10 -4.92 -11.75 9.76
C SER A 10 -4.84 -10.41 9.04
N ILE A 11 -5.99 -9.79 8.82
CA ILE A 11 -6.04 -8.48 8.16
C ILE A 11 -5.33 -7.43 9.02
N GLU A 12 -5.60 -7.42 10.31
CA GLU A 12 -4.95 -6.46 11.21
C GLU A 12 -3.44 -6.68 11.26
N ARG A 13 -3.00 -7.94 11.29
CA ARG A 13 -1.58 -8.26 11.28
C ARG A 13 -0.92 -7.76 10.01
N PHE A 14 -1.56 -7.95 8.86
CA PHE A 14 -1.04 -7.45 7.60
C PHE A 14 -0.95 -5.93 7.59
N MET A 15 -2.03 -5.25 7.98
CA MET A 15 -2.07 -3.78 7.91
C MET A 15 -1.01 -3.15 8.80
N LYS A 16 -0.83 -3.67 10.02
CA LYS A 16 0.19 -3.14 10.92
C LYS A 16 1.59 -3.56 10.51
N GLY A 17 1.74 -4.82 10.10
CA GLY A 17 3.05 -5.38 9.79
C GLY A 17 3.69 -4.74 8.57
N GLN A 18 2.92 -4.50 7.52
CA GLN A 18 3.49 -3.92 6.31
C GLN A 18 3.98 -2.49 6.54
N VAL A 19 3.27 -1.71 7.35
CA VAL A 19 3.70 -0.36 7.68
C VAL A 19 4.97 -0.40 8.55
N ALA A 20 4.99 -1.28 9.54
CA ALA A 20 6.16 -1.42 10.41
C ALA A 20 7.40 -1.81 9.59
N CYS A 21 7.26 -2.74 8.67
CA CYS A 21 8.36 -3.16 7.81
C CYS A 21 8.81 -2.04 6.88
N TRP A 22 7.86 -1.29 6.32
CA TRP A 22 8.22 -0.16 5.47
C TRP A 22 9.07 0.85 6.25
N ASN A 23 8.62 1.20 7.46
CA ASN A 23 9.28 2.24 8.25
C ASN A 23 10.63 1.79 8.82
N SER A 24 10.82 0.48 8.99
CA SER A 24 12.08 -0.05 9.51
C SER A 24 13.08 -0.45 8.41
N GLY A 25 12.66 -0.34 7.14
CA GLY A 25 13.52 -0.74 6.02
C GLY A 25 13.64 -2.24 5.84
N ASP A 26 12.67 -3.00 6.34
CA ASP A 26 12.66 -4.46 6.24
C ASP A 26 11.93 -4.90 4.97
N ARG A 27 12.67 -4.93 3.85
CA ARG A 27 12.11 -5.29 2.55
C ARG A 27 11.58 -6.71 2.53
N GLU A 28 12.33 -7.64 3.10
CA GLU A 28 11.93 -9.04 3.14
C GLU A 28 10.63 -9.24 3.90
N GLY A 29 10.53 -8.62 5.07
CA GLY A 29 9.31 -8.71 5.87
C GLY A 29 8.13 -8.07 5.20
N PHE A 30 8.35 -6.92 4.56
CA PHE A 30 7.30 -6.22 3.81
C PHE A 30 6.74 -7.11 2.71
N MET A 31 7.61 -7.68 1.89
CA MET A 31 7.19 -8.55 0.79
C MET A 31 6.54 -9.83 1.31
N ALA A 32 7.01 -10.34 2.44
CA ALA A 32 6.44 -11.55 3.03
C ALA A 32 4.99 -11.34 3.45
N HIS A 33 4.66 -10.17 4.00
CA HIS A 33 3.27 -9.85 4.32
C HIS A 33 2.39 -9.89 3.08
N TYR A 34 2.87 -9.31 1.99
CA TYR A 34 2.10 -9.33 0.73
C TYR A 34 1.98 -10.74 0.17
N ARG A 35 3.05 -11.56 0.23
CA ARG A 35 3.00 -12.94 -0.25
C ARG A 35 2.01 -13.78 0.54
N GLU A 36 1.92 -13.52 1.84
CA GLU A 36 0.98 -14.26 2.68
C GLU A 36 -0.47 -14.03 2.24
N MET A 37 -0.80 -12.78 1.94
CA MET A 37 -2.17 -12.41 1.57
C MET A 37 -2.47 -12.57 0.09
N ALA A 38 -1.47 -12.56 -0.75
CA ALA A 38 -1.63 -12.60 -2.20
C ALA A 38 -0.87 -13.79 -2.80
N SER A 39 -1.08 -14.98 -2.22
CA SER A 39 -0.38 -16.18 -2.68
C SER A 39 -0.75 -16.56 -4.11
N GLU A 40 -1.93 -16.15 -4.58
CA GLU A 40 -2.39 -16.43 -5.94
C GLU A 40 -2.35 -15.21 -6.84
N GLN A 41 -2.73 -14.04 -6.30
CA GLN A 41 -2.79 -12.84 -7.13
C GLN A 41 -2.67 -11.58 -6.29
N LEU A 42 -1.85 -10.66 -6.77
CA LEU A 42 -1.76 -9.31 -6.21
C LEU A 42 -2.16 -8.31 -7.29
N TYR A 43 -3.21 -7.54 -7.00
CA TYR A 43 -3.64 -6.46 -7.86
C TYR A 43 -3.33 -5.14 -7.15
N ILE A 44 -2.66 -4.22 -7.84
CA ILE A 44 -2.43 -2.87 -7.33
C ILE A 44 -2.85 -1.89 -8.41
N GLY A 45 -3.71 -0.95 -8.03
CA GLY A 45 -4.17 0.09 -8.93
C GLY A 45 -4.05 1.45 -8.28
N TYR A 46 -4.00 2.47 -9.11
CA TYR A 46 -4.12 3.85 -8.67
C TYR A 46 -5.44 4.38 -9.18
N ALA A 47 -6.05 5.31 -8.45
CA ALA A 47 -7.34 5.85 -8.87
C ALA A 47 -7.27 6.33 -10.32
N GLY A 48 -8.15 5.80 -11.16
CA GLY A 48 -8.19 6.10 -12.58
C GLY A 48 -7.18 5.34 -13.44
N ARG A 49 -6.37 4.48 -12.85
CA ARG A 49 -5.36 3.70 -13.57
C ARG A 49 -5.23 2.32 -12.94
N SER A 50 -5.25 1.29 -13.73
CA SER A 50 -5.09 -0.05 -13.20
C SER A 50 -4.56 -1.01 -14.27
N ASP A 51 -3.77 -1.98 -13.82
CA ASP A 51 -3.29 -3.07 -14.64
C ASP A 51 -3.16 -4.29 -13.73
N PRO A 52 -4.08 -5.24 -13.82
CA PRO A 52 -4.12 -6.36 -12.89
C PRO A 52 -2.92 -7.31 -12.99
N ASN A 53 -2.13 -7.19 -14.03
CA ASN A 53 -1.01 -8.11 -14.26
C ASN A 53 0.32 -7.61 -13.72
N THR A 54 0.35 -6.42 -13.11
CA THR A 54 1.61 -5.80 -12.71
C THR A 54 1.72 -5.52 -11.21
N GLY A 55 0.86 -6.16 -10.38
CA GLY A 55 0.85 -5.88 -8.94
C GLY A 55 2.20 -6.09 -8.28
N TRP A 56 2.86 -7.23 -8.53
CA TRP A 56 4.16 -7.50 -7.93
C TRP A 56 5.23 -6.54 -8.44
N PHE A 57 5.22 -6.24 -9.72
CA PHE A 57 6.14 -5.27 -10.29
C PHE A 57 5.97 -3.91 -9.62
N ILE A 58 4.71 -3.49 -9.43
CA ILE A 58 4.43 -2.19 -8.82
C ILE A 58 4.92 -2.13 -7.37
N ILE A 59 4.64 -3.17 -6.58
CA ILE A 59 5.03 -3.13 -5.17
C ILE A 59 6.55 -3.17 -5.00
N GLU A 60 7.24 -3.93 -5.83
CA GLU A 60 8.69 -3.99 -5.78
C GLU A 60 9.31 -2.67 -6.21
N GLU A 61 8.79 -2.07 -7.27
CA GLU A 61 9.27 -0.78 -7.74
C GLU A 61 8.99 0.31 -6.72
N MET A 62 7.83 0.26 -6.10
CA MET A 62 7.48 1.22 -5.06
C MET A 62 8.50 1.17 -3.92
N TRP A 63 8.85 -0.03 -3.48
CA TRP A 63 9.87 -0.17 -2.44
C TRP A 63 11.22 0.36 -2.91
N ASP A 64 11.67 -0.10 -4.07
CA ASP A 64 13.02 0.20 -4.54
C ASP A 64 13.21 1.69 -4.82
N LYS A 65 12.17 2.37 -5.28
CA LYS A 65 12.26 3.79 -5.63
C LYS A 65 11.94 4.71 -4.46
N HIS A 66 11.09 4.29 -3.53
CA HIS A 66 10.50 5.23 -2.57
C HIS A 66 10.72 4.92 -1.11
N ASN A 67 11.11 3.68 -0.76
CA ASN A 67 11.24 3.35 0.67
C ASN A 67 12.23 4.27 1.39
N ALA A 68 13.37 4.56 0.76
CA ALA A 68 14.40 5.37 1.41
C ALA A 68 13.96 6.82 1.62
N GLY A 69 13.01 7.30 0.84
CA GLY A 69 12.59 8.70 0.87
C GLY A 69 11.31 8.99 1.61
N PHE A 70 10.56 7.96 2.02
CA PHE A 70 9.25 8.17 2.64
C PHE A 70 9.10 7.40 3.93
N ARG A 71 8.48 8.05 4.92
CA ARG A 71 8.04 7.42 6.15
C ARG A 71 6.51 7.49 6.18
N LEU A 72 5.88 6.40 6.60
CA LEU A 72 4.42 6.32 6.64
C LEU A 72 3.90 6.60 8.05
N GLU A 73 2.86 7.42 8.13
CA GLU A 73 2.09 7.60 9.35
C GLU A 73 0.66 7.18 9.07
N VAL A 74 0.12 6.32 9.92
CA VAL A 74 -1.28 5.89 9.81
C VAL A 74 -2.12 6.87 10.59
N VAL A 75 -3.04 7.54 9.91
CA VAL A 75 -3.97 8.47 10.56
C VAL A 75 -5.18 7.72 11.07
N GLU A 76 -5.79 6.90 10.23
CA GLU A 76 -6.97 6.15 10.62
C GLU A 76 -7.10 4.92 9.72
N THR A 77 -7.55 3.82 10.33
CA THR A 77 -7.83 2.57 9.62
C THR A 77 -9.26 2.15 9.91
N ILE A 78 -10.02 1.88 8.87
CA ILE A 78 -11.40 1.39 9.01
C ILE A 78 -11.46 0.01 8.35
N ILE A 79 -11.86 -0.99 9.13
CA ILE A 79 -12.00 -2.36 8.64
C ILE A 79 -13.48 -2.70 8.61
N ASN A 80 -13.96 -3.14 7.46
CA ASN A 80 -15.34 -3.57 7.28
C ASN A 80 -15.34 -4.91 6.56
N GLY A 81 -15.49 -6.00 7.33
CA GLY A 81 -15.43 -7.34 6.76
C GLY A 81 -14.05 -7.62 6.18
N ASN A 82 -14.00 -7.91 4.90
CA ASN A 82 -12.75 -8.19 4.20
C ASN A 82 -12.21 -6.99 3.45
N GLU A 83 -12.71 -5.79 3.75
CA GLU A 83 -12.22 -4.57 3.12
C GLU A 83 -11.69 -3.61 4.15
N VAL A 84 -10.65 -2.89 3.78
CA VAL A 84 -10.00 -1.91 4.65
C VAL A 84 -9.84 -0.62 3.88
N ALA A 85 -10.14 0.50 4.54
CA ALA A 85 -9.77 1.82 4.05
C ALA A 85 -8.82 2.43 5.07
N VAL A 86 -7.70 2.95 4.63
CA VAL A 86 -6.72 3.54 5.54
C VAL A 86 -6.26 4.88 4.99
N HIS A 87 -6.14 5.85 5.90
CA HIS A 87 -5.61 7.17 5.58
C HIS A 87 -4.17 7.21 6.06
N HIS A 88 -3.24 7.45 5.14
CA HIS A 88 -1.82 7.58 5.43
C HIS A 88 -1.33 8.99 5.16
N ARG A 89 -0.34 9.40 5.94
CA ARG A 89 0.48 10.56 5.64
C ARG A 89 1.83 10.02 5.19
N ASN A 90 2.18 10.34 3.94
CA ASN A 90 3.45 9.90 3.35
C ASN A 90 4.44 11.04 3.54
N CYS A 91 5.29 10.90 4.55
CA CYS A 91 6.21 11.97 4.94
C CYS A 91 7.49 11.88 4.13
N ILE A 92 7.82 12.94 3.42
CA ILE A 92 9.05 12.99 2.62
C ILE A 92 10.20 13.31 3.55
N LYS A 93 11.11 12.35 3.73
CA LYS A 93 12.21 12.48 4.68
C LYS A 93 13.10 13.66 4.33
N GLY A 94 13.55 14.37 5.36
CA GLY A 94 14.40 15.53 5.19
C GLY A 94 13.66 16.81 4.83
N THR A 95 12.33 16.75 4.79
CA THR A 95 11.50 17.92 4.49
C THR A 95 10.29 17.94 5.41
N ASP A 96 9.51 19.01 5.34
CA ASP A 96 8.21 19.08 6.02
C ASP A 96 7.07 18.66 5.10
N ALA A 97 7.37 18.21 3.89
CA ALA A 97 6.34 17.87 2.92
C ALA A 97 5.68 16.55 3.27
N VAL A 98 4.36 16.52 3.14
CA VAL A 98 3.56 15.33 3.39
C VAL A 98 2.57 15.18 2.25
N ILE A 99 2.41 13.96 1.76
CA ILE A 99 1.42 13.67 0.74
C ILE A 99 0.42 12.71 1.35
N GLU A 100 -0.84 13.15 1.38
CA GLU A 100 -1.92 12.36 1.94
C GLU A 100 -2.36 11.31 0.93
N SER A 101 -2.67 10.11 1.44
CA SER A 101 -3.25 9.07 0.59
C SER A 101 -4.34 8.33 1.35
N ILE A 102 -5.31 7.83 0.61
CA ILE A 102 -6.26 6.86 1.11
C ILE A 102 -6.05 5.61 0.30
N GLU A 103 -5.93 4.47 1.00
CA GLU A 103 -5.69 3.20 0.35
C GLU A 103 -6.82 2.26 0.72
N THR A 104 -7.34 1.54 -0.25
CA THR A 104 -8.35 0.54 0.01
C THR A 104 -7.81 -0.82 -0.33
N TYR A 105 -8.10 -1.78 0.55
CA TYR A 105 -7.62 -3.15 0.43
C TYR A 105 -8.82 -4.08 0.44
N ARG A 106 -8.83 -5.05 -0.46
CA ARG A 106 -9.81 -6.12 -0.43
C ARG A 106 -9.08 -7.45 -0.30
N PHE A 107 -9.46 -8.22 0.71
CA PHE A 107 -8.81 -9.49 1.03
C PHE A 107 -9.74 -10.64 0.66
N GLU A 108 -9.28 -11.50 -0.24
CA GLU A 108 -9.95 -12.75 -0.58
C GLU A 108 -8.93 -13.88 -0.41
N PRO A 109 -9.35 -15.13 -0.24
CA PRO A 109 -8.38 -16.21 -0.07
C PRO A 109 -7.38 -16.25 -1.23
N GLY A 110 -6.10 -16.04 -0.92
CA GLY A 110 -5.03 -16.02 -1.91
C GLY A 110 -4.96 -14.79 -2.78
N ARG A 111 -5.86 -13.84 -2.61
CA ARG A 111 -5.94 -12.66 -3.46
C ARG A 111 -5.99 -11.38 -2.64
N LEU A 112 -5.19 -10.41 -3.04
CA LEU A 112 -5.22 -9.09 -2.42
C LEU A 112 -5.33 -8.05 -3.51
N SER A 113 -6.30 -7.15 -3.36
CA SER A 113 -6.48 -6.01 -4.27
C SER A 113 -6.26 -4.73 -3.48
N VAL A 114 -5.42 -3.85 -4.00
CA VAL A 114 -5.10 -2.58 -3.35
C VAL A 114 -5.31 -1.46 -4.35
N VAL A 115 -5.99 -0.41 -3.92
CA VAL A 115 -6.16 0.78 -4.75
C VAL A 115 -5.70 2.00 -3.97
N TYR A 116 -4.84 2.80 -4.57
CA TYR A 116 -4.29 4.00 -3.97
C TYR A 116 -4.97 5.25 -4.53
N PHE A 117 -5.39 6.12 -3.61
CA PHE A 117 -5.90 7.45 -3.93
C PHE A 117 -4.93 8.45 -3.35
N LEU A 118 -4.21 9.14 -4.20
CA LEU A 118 -3.23 10.13 -3.77
C LEU A 118 -3.83 11.52 -3.91
N LYS A 119 -3.74 12.31 -2.84
CA LYS A 119 -4.17 13.69 -2.92
C LYS A 119 -3.20 14.45 -3.81
N ALA A 120 -3.73 15.11 -4.82
CA ALA A 120 -2.90 15.84 -5.78
C ALA A 120 -2.10 16.92 -5.06
N PRO A 121 -0.78 16.99 -5.28
CA PRO A 121 0.03 18.04 -4.69
C PRO A 121 -0.37 19.41 -5.23
N ALA A 122 -0.19 20.42 -4.40
CA ALA A 122 -0.51 21.80 -4.80
C ALA A 122 0.49 22.36 -5.81
N GLN A 123 1.71 21.80 -5.87
CA GLN A 123 2.77 22.31 -6.72
C GLN A 123 3.29 21.25 -7.66
N ALA A 124 3.71 21.69 -8.85
CA ALA A 124 4.18 20.78 -9.88
C ALA A 124 5.40 19.96 -9.45
N VAL A 125 6.28 20.55 -8.63
CA VAL A 125 7.48 19.85 -8.18
C VAL A 125 7.11 18.66 -7.28
N GLU A 126 6.09 18.82 -6.44
CA GLU A 126 5.61 17.72 -5.61
C GLU A 126 4.97 16.65 -6.47
N LEU A 127 4.24 17.05 -7.49
CA LEU A 127 3.64 16.13 -8.43
C LEU A 127 4.72 15.31 -9.14
N GLU A 128 5.81 15.94 -9.53
CA GLU A 128 6.92 15.22 -10.15
C GLU A 128 7.55 14.20 -9.23
N GLN A 129 7.72 14.53 -7.95
CA GLN A 129 8.26 13.59 -6.99
C GLN A 129 7.38 12.35 -6.84
N PHE A 130 6.08 12.54 -6.99
CA PHE A 130 5.12 11.44 -6.84
C PHE A 130 4.81 10.72 -8.14
N ARG A 131 5.29 11.21 -9.24
CA ARG A 131 4.98 10.63 -10.53
C ARG A 131 5.47 9.20 -10.65
N GLY A 132 6.58 8.88 -10.01
CA GLY A 132 7.10 7.53 -9.99
C GLY A 132 6.16 6.54 -9.34
N PHE A 133 5.43 6.95 -8.30
CA PHE A 133 4.42 6.13 -7.66
C PHE A 133 3.29 5.77 -8.62
N ALA A 134 2.78 6.80 -9.31
CA ALA A 134 1.57 6.65 -10.11
C ALA A 134 1.83 6.16 -11.51
N ALA A 135 3.02 6.38 -12.04
CA ALA A 135 3.33 6.12 -13.44
C ALA A 135 4.07 4.82 -13.68
N SER A 136 4.56 4.19 -12.65
CA SER A 136 5.32 2.94 -12.79
C SER A 136 4.46 1.72 -13.08
#